data_26a0a06fb016ddde634522b7dd31e93e
#
_entry.id   26a0a06fb016ddde634522b7dd31e93e
#
_cell.length_a   1.000
_cell.length_b   1.000
_cell.length_c   1.000
_cell.angle_alpha   90.00
_cell.angle_beta   90.00
_cell.angle_gamma   90.00
#
_symmetry.space_group_name_H-M   'P 1'
#
loop_
_entity.id
_entity.type
_entity.pdbx_description
1 polymer ?
#
loop_
_entity_poly.entity_id
_entity_poly.type
_entity_poly.pdbx_seq_one_letter_code
_entity_poly.pdbx_strand_id
1 'polypeptide(L)'
;MLLLSFIRNKICTFVPRNLWHMIQELKIRNFLSFRDEVILSFEATKDNTFEDCQVVEVAQGVRLLRFALIYGANASGKSNLLSALDFLHDFWFERKEDLDQSTDAVPFLLDTETPTEPSSFELKFFVDGLKYWYTLLLDEKRVISEKLFYYKTVQPTMLFSRDLQNGQSIIKFNASVTKVSQAVVEELTLRCLSNMSFFAARNQVNCT
;
A
#
# COMPACT_ATOMS: atom_id res chain seq x y z
N MET A 1 -11.22 -0.51 6.38
CA MET A 1 -11.70 0.15 7.62
C MET A 1 -10.69 0.06 8.77
N LEU A 2 -9.99 -1.05 8.98
CA LEU A 2 -9.02 -1.25 10.08
C LEU A 2 -7.68 -0.52 9.90
N LEU A 3 -7.15 -0.42 8.68
CA LEU A 3 -5.95 0.40 8.38
C LEU A 3 -6.19 1.87 8.74
N LEU A 4 -7.39 2.36 8.42
CA LEU A 4 -7.87 3.70 8.77
C LEU A 4 -7.96 3.90 10.28
N SER A 5 -8.37 2.88 11.02
CA SER A 5 -8.41 2.89 12.49
C SER A 5 -7.01 2.99 13.11
N PHE A 6 -6.04 2.28 12.55
CA PHE A 6 -4.64 2.35 13.01
C PHE A 6 -4.02 3.73 12.80
N ILE A 7 -4.22 4.30 11.62
CA ILE A 7 -3.75 5.65 11.28
C ILE A 7 -4.51 6.70 12.11
N ARG A 8 -5.85 6.55 12.24
CA ARG A 8 -6.74 7.46 12.96
C ARG A 8 -6.46 7.53 14.46
N ASN A 9 -6.20 6.41 15.13
CA ASN A 9 -5.98 6.38 16.60
C ASN A 9 -4.65 7.01 17.04
N LYS A 10 -3.71 7.27 16.13
CA LYS A 10 -2.43 7.91 16.46
C LYS A 10 -2.32 9.39 16.04
N ILE A 11 -3.26 9.89 15.25
CA ILE A 11 -3.24 11.27 14.74
C ILE A 11 -4.43 12.08 15.26
N CYS A 12 -5.22 11.52 16.18
CA CYS A 12 -6.44 12.17 16.66
C CYS A 12 -6.16 13.34 17.58
N THR A 13 -6.05 14.53 17.00
CA THR A 13 -6.58 15.76 17.61
C THR A 13 -7.03 16.69 16.48
N PHE A 14 -8.35 16.87 16.41
CA PHE A 14 -9.01 17.95 15.65
C PHE A 14 -8.97 17.84 14.12
N VAL A 15 -9.87 17.05 13.53
CA VAL A 15 -10.06 17.04 12.08
C VAL A 15 -11.54 17.22 11.71
N PRO A 16 -11.89 18.14 10.78
CA PRO A 16 -13.26 18.35 10.32
C PRO A 16 -13.84 17.10 9.63
N ARG A 17 -15.16 16.91 9.72
CA ARG A 17 -15.92 15.70 9.32
C ARG A 17 -15.99 15.40 7.81
N ASN A 18 -15.24 16.08 6.95
CA ASN A 18 -15.32 15.95 5.49
C ASN A 18 -14.00 15.55 4.83
N LEU A 19 -13.20 14.68 5.46
CA LEU A 19 -11.92 14.28 4.88
C LEU A 19 -12.07 12.98 4.08
N TRP A 20 -11.57 13.04 2.86
CA TRP A 20 -11.65 11.99 1.86
C TRP A 20 -10.49 11.00 2.01
N HIS A 21 -10.81 9.73 1.87
CA HIS A 21 -9.82 8.69 1.71
C HIS A 21 -9.68 8.40 0.22
N MET A 22 -8.56 8.79 -0.38
CA MET A 22 -8.42 8.73 -1.83
C MET A 22 -7.05 8.22 -2.25
N ILE A 23 -7.06 7.36 -3.26
CA ILE A 23 -5.84 6.96 -3.95
C ILE A 23 -5.41 8.13 -4.84
N GLN A 24 -4.13 8.50 -4.78
CA GLN A 24 -3.50 9.43 -5.69
C GLN A 24 -2.86 8.70 -6.87
N GLU A 25 -2.07 7.67 -6.58
CA GLU A 25 -1.28 6.96 -7.58
C GLU A 25 -1.05 5.52 -7.14
N LEU A 26 -1.19 4.57 -8.06
CA LEU A 26 -0.76 3.19 -7.92
C LEU A 26 0.22 2.87 -9.02
N LYS A 27 1.39 2.33 -8.67
CA LYS A 27 2.38 1.76 -9.58
C LYS A 27 2.46 0.27 -9.37
N ILE A 28 2.57 -0.46 -10.45
CA ILE A 28 2.61 -1.92 -10.48
C ILE A 28 3.70 -2.35 -11.44
N ARG A 29 4.55 -3.29 -11.06
CA ARG A 29 5.52 -3.93 -11.96
C ARG A 29 5.59 -5.41 -11.68
N ASN A 30 5.79 -6.21 -12.71
CA ASN A 30 5.90 -7.66 -12.66
C ASN A 30 4.73 -8.33 -11.93
N PHE A 31 3.50 -8.04 -12.37
CA PHE A 31 2.30 -8.62 -11.78
C PHE A 31 1.25 -8.93 -12.85
N LEU A 32 0.78 -10.17 -12.92
CA LEU A 32 -0.18 -10.67 -13.92
C LEU A 32 0.25 -10.35 -15.36
N SER A 33 -0.46 -9.44 -16.06
CA SER A 33 -0.12 -9.01 -17.42
C SER A 33 0.84 -7.82 -17.48
N PHE A 34 1.27 -7.27 -16.36
CA PHE A 34 2.14 -6.11 -16.30
C PHE A 34 3.60 -6.55 -16.11
N ARG A 35 4.36 -6.61 -17.19
CA ARG A 35 5.80 -6.83 -17.16
C ARG A 35 6.54 -5.62 -16.62
N ASP A 36 6.37 -4.51 -17.33
CA ASP A 36 7.00 -3.23 -17.02
C ASP A 36 6.13 -2.42 -16.06
N GLU A 37 6.67 -1.32 -15.52
CA GLU A 37 5.93 -0.45 -14.62
C GLU A 37 4.72 0.17 -15.32
N VAL A 38 3.56 0.01 -14.72
CA VAL A 38 2.30 0.66 -15.10
C VAL A 38 1.87 1.59 -13.98
N ILE A 39 1.42 2.78 -14.36
CA ILE A 39 1.01 3.82 -13.41
C ILE A 39 -0.48 4.12 -13.64
N LEU A 40 -1.27 3.95 -12.58
CA LEU A 40 -2.64 4.47 -12.47
C LEU A 40 -2.60 5.73 -11.62
N SER A 41 -2.92 6.89 -12.20
CA SER A 41 -2.96 8.17 -11.49
C SER A 41 -4.37 8.74 -11.46
N PHE A 42 -4.78 9.22 -10.29
CA PHE A 42 -6.03 9.97 -10.07
C PHE A 42 -5.77 11.48 -9.95
N GLU A 43 -4.57 11.97 -10.25
CA GLU A 43 -4.31 13.41 -10.25
C GLU A 43 -5.13 14.10 -11.33
N ALA A 44 -5.88 15.13 -10.93
CA ALA A 44 -6.65 15.93 -11.87
C ALA A 44 -5.74 16.80 -12.71
N THR A 45 -6.05 16.91 -14.00
CA THR A 45 -5.37 17.83 -14.92
C THR A 45 -5.74 19.28 -14.60
N LYS A 46 -5.22 20.24 -15.37
CA LYS A 46 -5.57 21.66 -15.27
C LYS A 46 -6.94 22.00 -15.88
N ASP A 47 -7.60 21.01 -16.50
CA ASP A 47 -8.96 21.18 -17.03
C ASP A 47 -9.94 21.32 -15.87
N ASN A 48 -10.77 22.35 -15.93
CA ASN A 48 -11.78 22.66 -14.92
C ASN A 48 -13.20 22.26 -15.38
N THR A 49 -13.33 21.57 -16.52
CA THR A 49 -14.61 21.07 -17.00
C THR A 49 -15.17 20.04 -16.00
N PHE A 50 -16.39 20.29 -15.51
CA PHE A 50 -17.06 19.44 -14.50
C PHE A 50 -16.28 19.29 -13.16
N GLU A 51 -15.41 20.24 -12.82
CA GLU A 51 -14.59 20.21 -11.61
C GLU A 51 -15.40 19.93 -10.35
N ASP A 52 -16.52 20.60 -10.16
CA ASP A 52 -17.40 20.45 -8.98
C ASP A 52 -17.90 19.02 -8.76
N CYS A 53 -18.07 18.25 -9.86
CA CYS A 53 -18.58 16.88 -9.81
C CYS A 53 -17.50 15.83 -9.80
N GLN A 54 -16.39 16.07 -10.51
CA GLN A 54 -15.39 15.04 -10.81
C GLN A 54 -14.11 15.15 -9.99
N VAL A 55 -13.84 16.30 -9.42
CA VAL A 55 -12.59 16.59 -8.70
C VAL A 55 -12.87 16.83 -7.22
N VAL A 56 -11.92 16.48 -6.38
CA VAL A 56 -11.88 16.84 -4.97
C VAL A 56 -10.50 17.34 -4.61
N GLU A 57 -10.42 18.43 -3.87
CA GLU A 57 -9.19 18.90 -3.25
C GLU A 57 -9.00 18.16 -1.91
N VAL A 58 -8.04 17.26 -1.86
CA VAL A 58 -7.77 16.39 -0.69
C VAL A 58 -6.77 16.99 0.28
N ALA A 59 -5.93 17.92 -0.21
CA ALA A 59 -4.99 18.73 0.55
C ALA A 59 -4.72 20.02 -0.25
N GLN A 60 -4.12 21.03 0.37
CA GLN A 60 -3.85 22.29 -0.28
C GLN A 60 -3.12 22.12 -1.63
N GLY A 61 -3.80 22.47 -2.71
CA GLY A 61 -3.28 22.38 -4.08
C GLY A 61 -3.21 20.97 -4.66
N VAL A 62 -3.75 19.95 -3.98
CA VAL A 62 -3.78 18.56 -4.47
C VAL A 62 -5.21 18.21 -4.87
N ARG A 63 -5.42 18.13 -6.19
CA ARG A 63 -6.69 17.85 -6.83
C ARG A 63 -6.71 16.43 -7.37
N LEU A 64 -7.66 15.61 -6.93
CA LEU A 64 -7.82 14.22 -7.36
C LEU A 64 -9.17 13.99 -8.02
N LEU A 65 -9.18 13.06 -8.98
CA LEU A 65 -10.40 12.58 -9.63
C LEU A 65 -11.17 11.65 -8.68
N ARG A 66 -12.48 11.85 -8.59
CA ARG A 66 -13.38 10.99 -7.77
C ARG A 66 -13.56 9.60 -8.37
N PHE A 67 -13.41 9.46 -9.67
CA PHE A 67 -13.54 8.21 -10.41
C PHE A 67 -12.69 8.23 -11.68
N ALA A 68 -12.39 7.06 -12.20
CA ALA A 68 -11.74 6.87 -13.48
C ALA A 68 -12.50 5.81 -14.29
N LEU A 69 -12.61 6.00 -15.59
CA LEU A 69 -13.14 5.01 -16.53
C LEU A 69 -11.98 4.36 -17.28
N ILE A 70 -11.88 3.04 -17.17
CA ILE A 70 -10.85 2.26 -17.84
C ILE A 70 -11.48 1.54 -19.02
N TYR A 71 -11.09 1.88 -20.22
CA TYR A 71 -11.57 1.24 -21.44
C TYR A 71 -10.41 0.83 -22.35
N GLY A 72 -10.66 -0.08 -23.27
CA GLY A 72 -9.67 -0.61 -24.20
C GLY A 72 -10.11 -1.94 -24.80
N ALA A 73 -9.32 -2.49 -25.71
CA ALA A 73 -9.57 -3.76 -26.37
C ALA A 73 -9.65 -4.94 -25.36
N ASN A 74 -10.24 -6.05 -25.76
CA ASN A 74 -10.18 -7.28 -24.97
C ASN A 74 -8.72 -7.71 -24.79
N ALA A 75 -8.42 -8.33 -23.65
CA ALA A 75 -7.08 -8.76 -23.24
C ALA A 75 -6.05 -7.62 -23.08
N SER A 76 -6.46 -6.35 -22.95
CA SER A 76 -5.55 -5.21 -22.74
C SER A 76 -5.13 -4.99 -21.28
N GLY A 77 -5.42 -5.91 -20.36
CA GLY A 77 -5.00 -5.83 -18.95
C GLY A 77 -5.95 -5.05 -18.02
N LYS A 78 -7.12 -4.57 -18.50
CA LYS A 78 -8.07 -3.80 -17.67
C LYS A 78 -8.47 -4.51 -16.38
N SER A 79 -8.86 -5.78 -16.48
CA SER A 79 -9.22 -6.59 -15.32
C SER A 79 -8.02 -6.81 -14.37
N ASN A 80 -6.82 -6.97 -14.93
CA ASN A 80 -5.61 -7.17 -14.12
C ASN A 80 -5.24 -5.92 -13.31
N LEU A 81 -5.61 -4.72 -13.78
CA LEU A 81 -5.45 -3.49 -13.00
C LEU A 81 -6.37 -3.47 -11.78
N LEU A 82 -7.62 -3.93 -11.93
CA LEU A 82 -8.54 -4.09 -10.80
C LEU A 82 -8.06 -5.20 -9.86
N SER A 83 -7.60 -6.34 -10.43
CA SER A 83 -7.02 -7.43 -9.64
C SER A 83 -5.80 -7.01 -8.83
N ALA A 84 -5.02 -6.03 -9.28
CA ALA A 84 -3.90 -5.49 -8.50
C ALA A 84 -4.38 -4.68 -7.28
N LEU A 85 -5.49 -3.95 -7.39
CA LEU A 85 -6.11 -3.26 -6.25
C LEU A 85 -6.72 -4.26 -5.25
N ASP A 86 -7.42 -5.28 -5.76
CA ASP A 86 -7.99 -6.36 -4.95
C ASP A 86 -6.87 -7.13 -4.22
N PHE A 87 -5.80 -7.47 -4.94
CA PHE A 87 -4.62 -8.09 -4.35
C PHE A 87 -4.05 -7.28 -3.18
N LEU A 88 -3.82 -5.97 -3.36
CA LEU A 88 -3.30 -5.12 -2.29
C LEU A 88 -4.26 -5.05 -1.10
N HIS A 89 -5.57 -4.96 -1.37
CA HIS A 89 -6.58 -4.98 -0.32
C HIS A 89 -6.51 -6.28 0.48
N ASP A 90 -6.58 -7.41 -0.18
CA ASP A 90 -6.60 -8.73 0.47
C ASP A 90 -5.28 -8.99 1.20
N PHE A 91 -4.14 -8.66 0.58
CA PHE A 91 -2.82 -8.77 1.18
C PHE A 91 -2.67 -7.97 2.48
N TRP A 92 -3.30 -6.80 2.60
CA TRP A 92 -3.26 -5.99 3.83
C TRP A 92 -4.09 -6.56 4.97
N PHE A 93 -5.11 -7.34 4.67
CA PHE A 93 -6.07 -7.79 5.68
C PHE A 93 -6.08 -9.31 5.89
N GLU A 94 -5.67 -10.06 4.88
CA GLU A 94 -5.66 -11.52 4.96
C GLU A 94 -4.50 -12.01 5.81
N ARG A 95 -4.85 -12.88 6.76
CA ARG A 95 -3.87 -13.56 7.61
C ARG A 95 -3.41 -14.84 6.94
N LYS A 96 -2.10 -15.06 6.91
CA LYS A 96 -1.52 -16.37 6.61
C LYS A 96 -1.26 -17.10 7.93
N GLU A 97 -1.55 -18.38 7.95
CA GLU A 97 -1.39 -19.23 9.15
C GLU A 97 -0.13 -20.08 9.09
N ASP A 98 0.37 -20.31 7.88
CA ASP A 98 1.53 -21.16 7.62
C ASP A 98 2.49 -20.46 6.63
N LEU A 99 3.80 -20.74 6.80
CA LEU A 99 4.85 -20.26 5.90
C LEU A 99 4.83 -20.94 4.51
N ASP A 100 4.16 -22.08 4.39
CA ASP A 100 3.99 -22.80 3.13
C ASP A 100 2.91 -22.18 2.23
N GLN A 101 2.08 -21.28 2.75
CA GLN A 101 1.10 -20.53 1.97
C GLN A 101 1.79 -19.51 1.07
N SER A 102 1.26 -19.34 -0.14
CA SER A 102 1.69 -18.30 -1.10
C SER A 102 1.36 -16.89 -0.59
N THR A 103 2.08 -15.89 -1.07
CA THR A 103 1.71 -14.47 -0.98
C THR A 103 0.52 -14.12 -1.89
N ASP A 104 0.16 -15.02 -2.82
CA ASP A 104 -0.81 -14.85 -3.90
C ASP A 104 -0.40 -13.81 -4.97
N ALA A 105 0.83 -13.31 -4.92
CA ALA A 105 1.38 -12.50 -5.99
C ALA A 105 1.77 -13.41 -7.18
N VAL A 106 1.17 -13.14 -8.33
CA VAL A 106 1.45 -13.84 -9.57
C VAL A 106 2.31 -12.93 -10.46
N PRO A 107 3.58 -13.26 -10.71
CA PRO A 107 4.44 -12.45 -11.57
C PRO A 107 4.00 -12.54 -13.04
N PHE A 108 4.58 -11.71 -13.90
CA PHE A 108 4.40 -11.82 -15.34
C PHE A 108 5.07 -13.10 -15.87
N LEU A 109 4.28 -14.00 -16.47
CA LEU A 109 4.72 -15.36 -16.83
C LEU A 109 5.09 -15.53 -18.32
N LEU A 110 4.99 -14.47 -19.13
CA LEU A 110 5.13 -14.59 -20.60
C LEU A 110 6.55 -14.30 -21.10
N ASP A 111 7.53 -14.25 -20.21
CA ASP A 111 8.96 -14.27 -20.57
C ASP A 111 9.76 -15.21 -19.68
N THR A 112 11.09 -15.24 -19.83
CA THR A 112 11.98 -16.18 -19.11
C THR A 112 12.62 -15.59 -17.86
N GLU A 113 12.61 -14.27 -17.70
CA GLU A 113 13.32 -13.54 -16.64
C GLU A 113 12.39 -13.08 -15.52
N THR A 114 11.30 -12.41 -15.88
CA THR A 114 10.36 -11.80 -14.92
C THR A 114 9.68 -12.77 -13.95
N PRO A 115 9.41 -14.06 -14.28
CA PRO A 115 8.87 -14.99 -13.31
C PRO A 115 9.76 -15.21 -12.07
N THR A 116 11.06 -14.94 -12.20
CA THR A 116 12.03 -15.07 -11.10
C THR A 116 12.33 -13.73 -10.39
N GLU A 117 11.87 -12.63 -10.94
CA GLU A 117 11.97 -11.30 -10.33
C GLU A 117 10.83 -11.05 -9.35
N PRO A 118 11.03 -10.20 -8.33
CA PRO A 118 9.95 -9.82 -7.44
C PRO A 118 8.93 -8.90 -8.13
N SER A 119 7.68 -9.03 -7.71
CA SER A 119 6.61 -8.06 -8.01
C SER A 119 6.75 -6.84 -7.14
N SER A 120 6.48 -5.66 -7.68
CA SER A 120 6.52 -4.41 -6.91
C SER A 120 5.23 -3.61 -7.03
N PHE A 121 4.84 -3.00 -5.91
CA PHE A 121 3.71 -2.11 -5.80
C PHE A 121 4.11 -0.85 -5.05
N GLU A 122 3.69 0.31 -5.56
CA GLU A 122 3.76 1.57 -4.84
C GLU A 122 2.38 2.21 -4.83
N LEU A 123 1.87 2.56 -3.65
CA LEU A 123 0.58 3.20 -3.50
C LEU A 123 0.75 4.53 -2.76
N LYS A 124 0.39 5.64 -3.41
CA LYS A 124 0.24 6.94 -2.78
C LYS A 124 -1.24 7.21 -2.54
N PHE A 125 -1.60 7.59 -1.33
CA PHE A 125 -2.98 7.81 -0.95
C PHE A 125 -3.10 8.85 0.16
N PHE A 126 -4.30 9.41 0.28
CA PHE A 126 -4.64 10.37 1.32
C PHE A 126 -5.60 9.76 2.33
N VAL A 127 -5.33 10.03 3.59
CA VAL A 127 -6.23 9.74 4.72
C VAL A 127 -6.31 10.99 5.55
N ASP A 128 -7.51 11.54 5.70
CA ASP A 128 -7.75 12.72 6.52
C ASP A 128 -6.83 13.90 6.15
N GLY A 129 -6.63 14.14 4.84
CA GLY A 129 -5.79 15.23 4.32
C GLY A 129 -4.27 14.99 4.42
N LEU A 130 -3.84 13.89 5.03
CA LEU A 130 -2.44 13.53 5.14
C LEU A 130 -2.08 12.50 4.08
N LYS A 131 -1.01 12.78 3.33
CA LYS A 131 -0.50 11.89 2.29
C LYS A 131 0.34 10.78 2.88
N TYR A 132 0.10 9.57 2.39
CA TYR A 132 0.89 8.36 2.67
C TYR A 132 1.49 7.80 1.39
N TRP A 133 2.60 7.11 1.53
CA TRP A 133 3.27 6.36 0.48
C TRP A 133 3.65 4.98 1.02
N TYR A 134 3.02 3.96 0.46
CA TYR A 134 3.27 2.55 0.76
C TYR A 134 4.07 1.93 -0.36
N THR A 135 5.08 1.15 -0.02
CA THR A 135 5.87 0.37 -0.98
C THR A 135 5.92 -1.08 -0.56
N LEU A 136 5.76 -1.98 -1.52
CA LEU A 136 5.76 -3.42 -1.33
C LEU A 136 6.59 -4.07 -2.43
N LEU A 137 7.53 -4.91 -2.03
CA LEU A 137 8.33 -5.77 -2.89
C LEU A 137 8.21 -7.19 -2.37
N LEU A 138 7.74 -8.12 -3.20
CA LEU A 138 7.49 -9.50 -2.80
C LEU A 138 7.67 -10.45 -3.98
N ASP A 139 7.92 -11.71 -3.66
CA ASP A 139 7.81 -12.84 -4.60
C ASP A 139 6.60 -13.73 -4.23
N GLU A 140 6.39 -14.83 -4.93
CA GLU A 140 5.30 -15.78 -4.67
C GLU A 140 5.32 -16.33 -3.24
N LYS A 141 6.48 -16.41 -2.58
CA LYS A 141 6.67 -17.06 -1.29
C LYS A 141 6.79 -16.09 -0.13
N ARG A 142 7.28 -14.85 -0.37
CA ARG A 142 7.65 -13.97 0.74
C ARG A 142 7.69 -12.49 0.36
N VAL A 143 7.54 -11.69 1.37
CA VAL A 143 7.77 -10.24 1.31
C VAL A 143 9.26 -9.97 1.47
N ILE A 144 9.84 -9.29 0.49
CA ILE A 144 11.25 -8.89 0.48
C ILE A 144 11.42 -7.56 1.21
N SER A 145 10.54 -6.59 0.90
CA SER A 145 10.53 -5.29 1.58
C SER A 145 9.12 -4.71 1.62
N GLU A 146 8.73 -4.13 2.74
CA GLU A 146 7.45 -3.45 2.93
C GLU A 146 7.69 -2.19 3.76
N LYS A 147 7.28 -1.01 3.27
CA LYS A 147 7.53 0.26 3.94
C LYS A 147 6.31 1.17 3.85
N LEU A 148 6.11 1.96 4.89
CA LEU A 148 5.11 3.01 4.92
C LEU A 148 5.77 4.33 5.30
N PHE A 149 5.50 5.34 4.50
CA PHE A 149 5.89 6.72 4.74
C PHE A 149 4.65 7.60 4.85
N TYR A 150 4.81 8.75 5.49
CA TYR A 150 3.82 9.82 5.46
C TYR A 150 4.49 11.15 5.20
N TYR A 151 3.72 12.13 4.73
CA TYR A 151 4.19 13.46 4.40
C TYR A 151 3.62 14.48 5.37
N LYS A 152 4.37 14.83 6.39
CA LYS A 152 4.06 15.99 7.24
C LYS A 152 4.57 17.29 6.61
N THR A 153 5.59 17.17 5.79
CA THR A 153 6.22 18.23 5.00
C THR A 153 6.41 17.72 3.56
N VAL A 154 7.17 18.41 2.74
CA VAL A 154 7.52 17.97 1.38
C VAL A 154 8.32 16.66 1.39
N GLN A 155 9.12 16.42 2.43
CA GLN A 155 9.91 15.19 2.54
C GLN A 155 9.12 14.05 3.22
N PRO A 156 9.17 12.82 2.66
CA PRO A 156 8.54 11.68 3.29
C PRO A 156 9.26 11.29 4.58
N THR A 157 8.49 11.00 5.61
CA THR A 157 8.99 10.45 6.87
C THR A 157 8.55 9.00 6.98
N MET A 158 9.49 8.10 7.18
CA MET A 158 9.19 6.67 7.35
C MET A 158 8.45 6.45 8.67
N LEU A 159 7.37 5.68 8.63
CA LEU A 159 6.63 5.19 9.81
C LEU A 159 7.16 3.84 10.24
N PHE A 160 7.24 2.90 9.32
CA PHE A 160 7.87 1.61 9.51
C PHE A 160 8.56 1.13 8.24
N SER A 161 9.54 0.25 8.42
CA SER A 161 10.05 -0.62 7.38
C SER A 161 10.08 -2.06 7.87
N ARG A 162 9.90 -2.97 6.95
CA ARG A 162 10.10 -4.39 7.12
C ARG A 162 10.94 -4.87 5.95
N ASP A 163 12.04 -5.50 6.25
CA ASP A 163 12.95 -6.05 5.25
C ASP A 163 13.29 -7.50 5.61
N LEU A 164 13.35 -8.37 4.59
CA LEU A 164 13.73 -9.77 4.77
C LEU A 164 15.25 -9.89 4.91
N GLN A 165 15.72 -10.42 6.03
CA GLN A 165 17.15 -10.67 6.28
C GLN A 165 17.35 -12.09 6.78
N ASN A 166 18.17 -12.89 6.11
CA ASN A 166 18.45 -14.29 6.47
C ASN A 166 17.17 -15.13 6.69
N GLY A 167 16.14 -14.91 5.88
CA GLY A 167 14.87 -15.62 5.97
C GLY A 167 13.92 -15.14 7.07
N GLN A 168 14.28 -14.11 7.81
CA GLN A 168 13.44 -13.51 8.86
C GLN A 168 13.03 -12.09 8.50
N SER A 169 11.82 -11.71 8.86
CA SER A 169 11.32 -10.34 8.71
C SER A 169 11.85 -9.45 9.83
N ILE A 170 12.63 -8.43 9.49
CA ILE A 170 13.12 -7.43 10.44
C ILE A 170 12.24 -6.19 10.33
N ILE A 171 11.51 -5.89 11.41
CA ILE A 171 10.59 -4.74 11.47
C ILE A 171 11.26 -3.60 12.24
N LYS A 172 11.27 -2.40 11.67
CA LYS A 172 11.80 -1.18 12.27
C LYS A 172 10.75 -0.07 12.24
N PHE A 173 10.61 0.63 13.34
CA PHE A 173 9.78 1.84 13.44
C PHE A 173 10.63 3.08 13.60
N ASN A 174 10.12 4.20 13.12
CA ASN A 174 10.72 5.49 13.39
C ASN A 174 10.34 5.96 14.81
N ALA A 175 11.28 5.86 15.74
CA ALA A 175 11.06 6.20 17.15
C ALA A 175 10.68 7.68 17.38
N SER A 176 11.00 8.59 16.46
CA SER A 176 10.60 10.00 16.55
C SER A 176 9.13 10.24 16.26
N VAL A 177 8.46 9.29 15.59
CA VAL A 177 7.07 9.42 15.14
C VAL A 177 6.15 8.43 15.86
N THR A 178 6.63 7.21 16.04
CA THR A 178 5.85 6.10 16.61
C THR A 178 6.45 5.66 17.94
N LYS A 179 5.73 5.89 19.03
CA LYS A 179 6.11 5.36 20.34
C LYS A 179 5.63 3.91 20.46
N VAL A 180 6.40 2.98 19.92
CA VAL A 180 6.13 1.53 20.04
C VAL A 180 7.15 0.96 21.02
N SER A 181 6.66 0.21 22.04
CA SER A 181 7.56 -0.44 22.98
C SER A 181 8.35 -1.58 22.32
N GLN A 182 9.53 -1.88 22.82
CA GLN A 182 10.35 -2.97 22.30
C GLN A 182 9.62 -4.31 22.33
N ALA A 183 8.85 -4.58 23.38
CA ALA A 183 8.04 -5.79 23.50
C ALA A 183 7.01 -5.94 22.36
N VAL A 184 6.35 -4.85 21.98
CA VAL A 184 5.40 -4.86 20.85
C VAL A 184 6.13 -5.08 19.51
N VAL A 185 7.33 -4.53 19.33
CA VAL A 185 8.15 -4.78 18.13
C VAL A 185 8.53 -6.26 18.02
N GLU A 186 8.95 -6.86 19.12
CA GLU A 186 9.31 -8.28 19.21
C GLU A 186 8.09 -9.18 18.92
N GLU A 187 6.94 -8.89 19.53
CA GLU A 187 5.70 -9.61 19.27
C GLU A 187 5.27 -9.51 17.81
N LEU A 188 5.32 -8.31 17.21
CA LEU A 188 5.01 -8.12 15.80
C LEU A 188 5.98 -8.87 14.89
N THR A 189 7.28 -8.87 15.22
CA THR A 189 8.29 -9.61 14.46
C THR A 189 8.04 -11.11 14.48
N LEU A 190 7.63 -11.66 15.63
CA LEU A 190 7.30 -13.07 15.76
C LEU A 190 6.02 -13.47 15.02
N ARG A 191 5.02 -12.60 15.00
CA ARG A 191 3.71 -12.87 14.36
C ARG A 191 3.68 -12.57 12.88
N CYS A 192 4.59 -11.73 12.38
CA CYS A 192 4.65 -11.32 10.98
C CYS A 192 5.40 -12.37 10.15
N LEU A 193 4.67 -13.38 9.67
CA LEU A 193 5.23 -14.39 8.77
C LEU A 193 5.80 -13.73 7.50
N SER A 194 6.76 -14.40 6.86
CA SER A 194 7.42 -13.82 5.68
C SER A 194 6.49 -13.68 4.47
N ASN A 195 5.37 -14.39 4.42
CA ASN A 195 4.40 -14.45 3.33
C ASN A 195 3.13 -13.62 3.55
N MET A 196 3.04 -12.79 4.59
CA MET A 196 1.89 -11.93 4.87
C MET A 196 2.32 -10.47 5.04
N SER A 197 1.39 -9.51 4.98
CA SER A 197 1.70 -8.10 5.22
C SER A 197 1.94 -7.79 6.69
N PHE A 198 2.68 -6.71 6.94
CA PHE A 198 2.80 -6.12 8.27
C PHE A 198 1.43 -5.74 8.86
N PHE A 199 0.51 -5.23 8.03
CA PHE A 199 -0.82 -4.82 8.50
C PHE A 199 -1.66 -6.00 8.96
N ALA A 200 -1.60 -7.14 8.26
CA ALA A 200 -2.27 -8.36 8.67
C ALA A 200 -1.74 -8.88 10.02
N ALA A 201 -0.41 -8.85 10.22
CA ALA A 201 0.21 -9.18 11.50
C ALA A 201 -0.18 -8.19 12.61
N ARG A 202 -0.16 -6.89 12.30
CA ARG A 202 -0.49 -5.81 13.25
C ARG A 202 -1.91 -5.92 13.80
N ASN A 203 -2.87 -6.33 12.96
CA ASN A 203 -4.26 -6.50 13.36
C ASN A 203 -4.47 -7.58 14.44
N GLN A 204 -3.46 -8.41 14.70
CA GLN A 204 -3.48 -9.49 15.70
C GLN A 204 -2.89 -9.06 17.05
N VAL A 205 -2.23 -7.92 17.12
CA VAL A 205 -1.56 -7.43 18.33
C VAL A 205 -2.38 -6.31 18.94
N ASN A 206 -2.88 -6.51 20.16
CA ASN A 206 -3.53 -5.46 20.91
C ASN A 206 -2.48 -4.44 21.38
N CYS A 207 -2.41 -3.31 20.70
CA CYS A 207 -1.62 -2.17 21.15
C CYS A 207 -2.52 -1.31 22.06
N THR A 208 -2.48 -1.57 23.33
CA THR A 208 -2.96 -0.65 24.37
C THR A 208 -1.94 0.45 24.62
#